data_a9f1a6fb52ccf14867688a2b28a10e58
#
_entry.id   a9f1a6fb52ccf14867688a2b28a10e58
#
_cell.length_a   1.000
_cell.length_b   1.000
_cell.length_c   1.000
_cell.angle_alpha   90.00
_cell.angle_beta   90.00
_cell.angle_gamma   90.00
#
_symmetry.space_group_name_H-M   'P 1'
#
loop_
_entity.id
_entity.type
_entity.pdbx_description
1 polymer ?
#
loop_
_entity_poly.entity_id
_entity_poly.type
_entity_poly.pdbx_seq_one_letter_code
_entity_poly.pdbx_strand_id
1 'polypeptide(L)'
;AAEAYMIVSHPQWQRARQMVADGAIGRVLHITGGFSYDNSDDPQNIRNQAAMGGGGLRDIGVYVLGSARYVMGADLENISAKIRLESGFDTFASMQGNMGDATYSAYVSTRMHPHQEMVFHGSAGLLRLTAPFNANIFGEARIELHQPNLGLRVERFPAANHYVNQVEAFGHSIRTGAAYPWTLEQARGTQEAIDTILAIGTDLA
;
A
#
# COMPACT_ATOMS: atom_id res chain seq x y z
N ALA A 1 -22.37 -0.97 -0.11
CA ALA A 1 -21.28 -0.14 -0.64
C ALA A 1 -19.93 -0.79 -0.29
N ALA A 2 -18.90 -0.53 -1.07
CA ALA A 2 -17.53 -0.96 -0.83
C ALA A 2 -16.56 0.05 -1.45
N GLU A 3 -15.35 0.16 -0.87
CA GLU A 3 -14.25 0.85 -1.52
C GLU A 3 -13.69 -0.01 -2.65
N ALA A 4 -13.38 0.62 -3.79
CA ALA A 4 -12.78 -0.06 -4.93
C ALA A 4 -11.26 -0.26 -4.73
N TYR A 5 -10.88 -0.90 -3.62
CA TYR A 5 -9.48 -1.15 -3.26
C TYR A 5 -9.01 -2.49 -3.86
N MET A 6 -8.53 -2.46 -5.10
CA MET A 6 -8.20 -3.65 -5.90
C MET A 6 -7.07 -4.51 -5.31
N ILE A 7 -6.27 -3.96 -4.42
CA ILE A 7 -5.13 -4.62 -3.76
C ILE A 7 -5.56 -5.93 -3.11
N VAL A 8 -6.64 -5.92 -2.33
CA VAL A 8 -7.12 -7.10 -1.59
C VAL A 8 -7.64 -8.21 -2.50
N SER A 9 -7.94 -7.88 -3.75
CA SER A 9 -8.40 -8.84 -4.77
C SER A 9 -7.26 -9.44 -5.59
N HIS A 10 -6.02 -8.97 -5.42
CA HIS A 10 -4.87 -9.53 -6.13
C HIS A 10 -4.29 -10.73 -5.38
N PRO A 11 -4.09 -11.89 -6.04
CA PRO A 11 -3.59 -13.11 -5.38
C PRO A 11 -2.19 -12.94 -4.74
N GLN A 12 -1.32 -12.04 -5.26
CA GLN A 12 -0.05 -11.77 -4.59
C GLN A 12 -0.24 -11.22 -3.17
N TRP A 13 -1.23 -10.33 -2.97
CA TRP A 13 -1.49 -9.73 -1.66
C TRP A 13 -2.16 -10.71 -0.70
N GLN A 14 -3.09 -11.52 -1.21
CA GLN A 14 -3.69 -12.62 -0.44
C GLN A 14 -2.62 -13.61 0.01
N ARG A 15 -1.69 -13.93 -0.90
CA ARG A 15 -0.56 -14.83 -0.62
C ARG A 15 0.43 -14.21 0.37
N ALA A 16 0.79 -12.93 0.21
CA ALA A 16 1.65 -12.22 1.16
C ALA A 16 1.07 -12.23 2.58
N ARG A 17 -0.22 -11.89 2.71
CA ARG A 17 -0.94 -11.96 3.98
C ARG A 17 -0.91 -13.37 4.59
N GLN A 18 -1.16 -14.40 3.76
CA GLN A 18 -1.11 -15.79 4.20
C GLN A 18 0.30 -16.18 4.69
N MET A 19 1.35 -15.84 3.93
CA MET A 19 2.73 -16.13 4.30
C MET A 19 3.12 -15.50 5.64
N VAL A 20 2.70 -14.25 5.88
CA VAL A 20 2.95 -13.58 7.17
C VAL A 20 2.18 -14.27 8.30
N ALA A 21 0.90 -14.59 8.08
CA ALA A 21 0.07 -15.28 9.08
C ALA A 21 0.59 -16.69 9.41
N ASP A 22 1.12 -17.41 8.43
CA ASP A 22 1.74 -18.74 8.60
C ASP A 22 3.13 -18.68 9.26
N GLY A 23 3.64 -17.46 9.53
CA GLY A 23 4.96 -17.29 10.16
C GLY A 23 6.14 -17.54 9.22
N ALA A 24 5.98 -17.47 7.90
CA ALA A 24 7.05 -17.73 6.93
C ALA A 24 8.29 -16.86 7.12
N ILE A 25 8.12 -15.66 7.70
CA ILE A 25 9.22 -14.74 8.03
C ILE A 25 9.41 -14.56 9.55
N GLY A 26 8.74 -15.38 10.36
CA GLY A 26 8.68 -15.20 11.81
C GLY A 26 7.84 -13.98 12.20
N ARG A 27 8.13 -13.37 13.35
CA ARG A 27 7.46 -12.13 13.78
C ARG A 27 7.92 -10.97 12.88
N VAL A 28 7.00 -10.22 12.30
CA VAL A 28 7.33 -9.00 11.53
C VAL A 28 7.91 -7.96 12.50
N LEU A 29 9.06 -7.39 12.15
CA LEU A 29 9.78 -6.40 12.95
C LEU A 29 9.78 -5.02 12.30
N HIS A 30 9.82 -4.98 10.97
CA HIS A 30 9.82 -3.73 10.23
C HIS A 30 9.10 -3.88 8.89
N ILE A 31 8.42 -2.81 8.48
CA ILE A 31 7.72 -2.73 7.20
C ILE A 31 8.25 -1.49 6.46
N THR A 32 8.63 -1.66 5.20
CA THR A 32 8.96 -0.53 4.34
C THR A 32 8.08 -0.51 3.10
N GLY A 33 7.74 0.70 2.64
CA GLY A 33 6.97 0.90 1.42
C GLY A 33 7.43 2.10 0.63
N GLY A 34 7.33 2.02 -0.69
CA GLY A 34 7.56 3.14 -1.58
C GLY A 34 6.62 3.10 -2.77
N PHE A 35 6.04 4.25 -3.10
CA PHE A 35 5.30 4.43 -4.33
C PHE A 35 5.56 5.82 -4.89
N SER A 36 6.07 5.89 -6.11
CA SER A 36 6.30 7.14 -6.80
C SER A 36 6.03 7.03 -8.29
N TYR A 37 5.69 8.16 -8.87
CA TYR A 37 5.66 8.44 -10.30
C TYR A 37 5.78 9.96 -10.49
N ASP A 38 5.99 10.41 -11.71
CA ASP A 38 6.02 11.84 -12.03
C ASP A 38 4.81 12.20 -12.90
N ASN A 39 4.02 13.19 -12.48
CA ASN A 39 2.95 13.80 -13.25
C ASN A 39 3.05 15.34 -13.27
N SER A 40 4.25 15.87 -13.09
CA SER A 40 4.50 17.33 -13.09
C SER A 40 4.09 18.00 -14.42
N ASP A 41 4.14 17.28 -15.53
CA ASP A 41 3.83 17.77 -16.85
C ASP A 41 2.32 17.91 -17.15
N ASP A 42 1.45 17.44 -16.22
CA ASP A 42 -0.01 17.50 -16.37
C ASP A 42 -0.68 18.34 -15.26
N PRO A 43 -0.58 19.68 -15.33
CA PRO A 43 -1.14 20.57 -14.31
C PRO A 43 -2.67 20.56 -14.26
N GLN A 44 -3.35 20.07 -15.31
CA GLN A 44 -4.81 19.96 -15.36
C GLN A 44 -5.31 18.67 -14.68
N ASN A 45 -4.44 17.74 -14.38
CA ASN A 45 -4.78 16.53 -13.65
C ASN A 45 -5.35 16.87 -12.27
N ILE A 46 -6.42 16.21 -11.87
CA ILE A 46 -7.06 16.43 -10.56
C ILE A 46 -6.09 16.22 -9.40
N ARG A 47 -5.08 15.36 -9.56
CA ARG A 47 -4.03 15.08 -8.56
C ARG A 47 -3.11 16.29 -8.31
N ASN A 48 -3.02 17.19 -9.28
CA ASN A 48 -2.26 18.44 -9.21
C ASN A 48 -3.14 19.66 -8.84
N GLN A 49 -4.34 19.44 -8.29
CA GLN A 49 -5.30 20.49 -7.97
C GLN A 49 -5.78 20.34 -6.51
N ALA A 50 -5.36 21.27 -5.62
CA ALA A 50 -5.77 21.26 -4.22
C ALA A 50 -7.28 21.29 -4.03
N ALA A 51 -7.99 22.12 -4.84
CA ALA A 51 -9.46 22.25 -4.78
C ALA A 51 -10.21 20.96 -5.17
N MET A 52 -9.55 20.04 -5.87
CA MET A 52 -10.12 18.75 -6.27
C MET A 52 -9.69 17.61 -5.33
N GLY A 53 -9.07 17.93 -4.19
CA GLY A 53 -8.54 16.95 -3.26
C GLY A 53 -7.28 16.25 -3.76
N GLY A 54 -6.47 16.94 -4.58
CA GLY A 54 -5.22 16.41 -5.10
C GLY A 54 -4.18 16.11 -4.02
N GLY A 55 -3.07 15.54 -4.44
CA GLY A 55 -1.94 15.17 -3.58
C GLY A 55 -1.55 13.70 -3.69
N GLY A 56 -0.30 13.43 -3.41
CA GLY A 56 0.27 12.07 -3.48
C GLY A 56 -0.27 11.14 -2.39
N LEU A 57 -0.50 11.65 -1.19
CA LEU A 57 -1.04 10.85 -0.09
C LEU A 57 -2.45 10.32 -0.40
N ARG A 58 -3.32 11.16 -0.94
CA ARG A 58 -4.68 10.75 -1.31
C ARG A 58 -4.72 9.85 -2.52
N ASP A 59 -3.80 10.02 -3.47
CA ASP A 59 -3.74 9.21 -4.68
C ASP A 59 -3.03 7.87 -4.47
N ILE A 60 -1.81 7.91 -3.92
CA ILE A 60 -0.96 6.72 -3.81
C ILE A 60 -0.55 6.35 -2.38
N GLY A 61 -0.75 7.22 -1.40
CA GLY A 61 -0.55 6.89 0.02
C GLY A 61 -1.48 5.78 0.51
N VAL A 62 -2.70 5.73 -0.03
CA VAL A 62 -3.68 4.67 0.25
C VAL A 62 -3.10 3.27 -0.02
N TYR A 63 -2.19 3.14 -0.99
CA TYR A 63 -1.61 1.83 -1.34
C TYR A 63 -0.56 1.38 -0.33
N VAL A 64 0.41 2.21 0.02
CA VAL A 64 1.47 1.83 0.97
C VAL A 64 0.92 1.63 2.39
N LEU A 65 -0.09 2.42 2.78
CA LEU A 65 -0.76 2.30 4.08
C LEU A 65 -1.75 1.13 4.12
N GLY A 66 -2.71 1.11 3.20
CA GLY A 66 -3.78 0.12 3.20
C GLY A 66 -3.27 -1.30 2.98
N SER A 67 -2.25 -1.49 2.13
CA SER A 67 -1.68 -2.81 1.89
C SER A 67 -0.93 -3.36 3.12
N ALA A 68 -0.19 -2.51 3.82
CA ALA A 68 0.46 -2.89 5.08
C ALA A 68 -0.59 -3.25 6.13
N ARG A 69 -1.63 -2.43 6.30
CA ARG A 69 -2.76 -2.70 7.20
C ARG A 69 -3.49 -4.01 6.84
N TYR A 70 -3.67 -4.29 5.55
CA TYR A 70 -4.28 -5.53 5.07
C TYR A 70 -3.48 -6.77 5.47
N VAL A 71 -2.15 -6.72 5.37
CA VAL A 71 -1.28 -7.85 5.73
C VAL A 71 -1.18 -8.00 7.24
N MET A 72 -1.00 -6.90 7.98
CA MET A 72 -0.77 -6.91 9.42
C MET A 72 -2.05 -7.05 10.25
N GLY A 73 -3.20 -6.64 9.70
CA GLY A 73 -4.46 -6.57 10.47
C GLY A 73 -4.41 -5.55 11.62
N ALA A 74 -3.57 -4.52 11.51
CA ALA A 74 -3.35 -3.49 12.53
C ALA A 74 -3.31 -2.10 11.88
N ASP A 75 -3.69 -1.08 12.65
CA ASP A 75 -3.64 0.33 12.23
C ASP A 75 -2.24 0.92 12.43
N LEU A 76 -1.97 2.03 11.75
CA LEU A 76 -0.73 2.79 11.94
C LEU A 76 -0.89 3.73 13.13
N GLU A 77 0.01 3.60 14.09
CA GLU A 77 0.04 4.36 15.34
C GLU A 77 1.37 5.12 15.49
N ASN A 78 1.41 6.09 16.43
CA ASN A 78 2.62 6.89 16.74
C ASN A 78 3.23 7.54 15.49
N ILE A 79 2.35 8.13 14.67
CA ILE A 79 2.70 8.63 13.34
C ILE A 79 3.59 9.87 13.45
N SER A 80 4.65 9.89 12.64
CA SER A 80 5.42 11.09 12.31
C SER A 80 5.57 11.19 10.79
N ALA A 81 5.55 12.40 10.25
CA ALA A 81 5.60 12.61 8.80
C ALA A 81 6.32 13.90 8.43
N LYS A 82 6.94 13.88 7.24
CA LYS A 82 7.44 15.06 6.55
C LYS A 82 6.79 15.14 5.18
N ILE A 83 6.32 16.32 4.81
CA ILE A 83 5.54 16.56 3.59
C ILE A 83 6.17 17.71 2.80
N ARG A 84 6.20 17.59 1.47
CA ARG A 84 6.45 18.73 0.59
C ARG A 84 5.16 19.12 -0.08
N LEU A 85 4.79 20.39 0.02
CA LEU A 85 3.60 20.95 -0.61
C LEU A 85 3.98 21.78 -1.84
N GLU A 86 3.19 21.64 -2.89
CA GLU A 86 3.20 22.51 -4.08
C GLU A 86 1.77 22.98 -4.32
N SER A 87 1.57 24.30 -4.37
CA SER A 87 0.25 24.89 -4.63
C SER A 87 -0.91 24.35 -3.77
N GLY A 88 -0.59 23.96 -2.52
CA GLY A 88 -1.58 23.54 -1.52
C GLY A 88 -1.94 22.04 -1.55
N PHE A 89 -1.22 21.21 -2.29
CA PHE A 89 -1.33 19.74 -2.26
C PHE A 89 0.05 19.11 -2.05
N ASP A 90 0.09 17.90 -1.50
CA ASP A 90 1.33 17.18 -1.25
C ASP A 90 1.85 16.52 -2.53
N THR A 91 3.15 16.73 -2.80
CA THR A 91 3.87 16.12 -3.92
C THR A 91 4.89 15.07 -3.47
N PHE A 92 5.23 15.11 -2.20
CA PHE A 92 6.04 14.11 -1.50
C PHE A 92 5.59 14.01 -0.06
N ALA A 93 5.49 12.79 0.45
CA ALA A 93 5.36 12.54 1.87
C ALA A 93 6.24 11.35 2.28
N SER A 94 6.98 11.49 3.37
CA SER A 94 7.59 10.37 4.08
C SER A 94 6.92 10.22 5.45
N MET A 95 6.65 8.99 5.83
CA MET A 95 5.90 8.69 7.05
C MET A 95 6.53 7.53 7.81
N GLN A 96 6.44 7.57 9.12
CA GLN A 96 6.90 6.54 10.04
C GLN A 96 5.88 6.34 11.15
N GLY A 97 5.90 5.16 11.77
CA GLY A 97 5.06 4.82 12.91
C GLY A 97 5.21 3.37 13.32
N ASN A 98 4.21 2.86 14.01
CA ASN A 98 4.12 1.46 14.43
C ASN A 98 2.85 0.82 13.85
N MET A 99 2.93 -0.45 13.49
CA MET A 99 1.80 -1.24 13.04
C MET A 99 1.80 -2.56 13.82
N GLY A 100 1.01 -2.60 14.91
CA GLY A 100 1.18 -3.58 15.97
C GLY A 100 2.58 -3.47 16.60
N ASP A 101 3.29 -4.58 16.77
CA ASP A 101 4.66 -4.61 17.31
C ASP A 101 5.74 -4.23 16.27
N ALA A 102 5.39 -4.07 15.00
CA ALA A 102 6.34 -3.75 13.96
C ALA A 102 6.49 -2.23 13.77
N THR A 103 7.71 -1.77 13.49
CA THR A 103 7.93 -0.41 13.01
C THR A 103 7.53 -0.32 11.53
N TYR A 104 7.08 0.85 11.12
CA TYR A 104 6.68 1.15 9.74
C TYR A 104 7.40 2.37 9.20
N SER A 105 7.84 2.33 7.95
CA SER A 105 8.35 3.49 7.24
C SER A 105 7.96 3.44 5.76
N ALA A 106 7.45 4.55 5.21
CA ALA A 106 7.10 4.60 3.80
C ALA A 106 7.28 6.01 3.23
N TYR A 107 7.30 6.09 1.90
CA TYR A 107 7.19 7.36 1.20
C TYR A 107 6.29 7.24 -0.03
N VAL A 108 5.74 8.39 -0.43
CA VAL A 108 5.03 8.56 -1.69
C VAL A 108 5.49 9.83 -2.37
N SER A 109 5.48 9.83 -3.71
CA SER A 109 5.77 11.05 -4.46
C SER A 109 5.11 11.02 -5.83
N THR A 110 4.62 12.20 -6.25
CA THR A 110 4.14 12.48 -7.61
C THR A 110 5.15 13.32 -8.40
N ARG A 111 6.42 13.37 -7.95
CA ARG A 111 7.53 14.12 -8.55
C ARG A 111 8.84 13.33 -8.62
N MET A 112 8.73 11.98 -8.63
CA MET A 112 9.89 11.11 -8.67
C MET A 112 9.75 10.08 -9.78
N HIS A 113 10.88 9.52 -10.22
CA HIS A 113 10.89 8.38 -11.14
C HIS A 113 9.97 7.27 -10.64
N PRO A 114 9.24 6.57 -11.52
CA PRO A 114 8.36 5.47 -11.12
C PRO A 114 9.07 4.40 -10.31
N HIS A 115 8.54 4.15 -9.11
CA HIS A 115 9.01 3.10 -8.21
C HIS A 115 7.85 2.53 -7.39
N GLN A 116 7.86 1.21 -7.19
CA GLN A 116 6.89 0.54 -6.34
C GLN A 116 7.57 -0.61 -5.60
N GLU A 117 7.45 -0.64 -4.30
CA GLU A 117 7.95 -1.73 -3.47
C GLU A 117 7.21 -1.81 -2.14
N MET A 118 7.01 -3.03 -1.64
CA MET A 118 6.66 -3.29 -0.24
C MET A 118 7.52 -4.42 0.30
N VAL A 119 8.04 -4.22 1.51
CA VAL A 119 8.86 -5.21 2.21
C VAL A 119 8.34 -5.42 3.63
N PHE A 120 8.18 -6.68 4.01
CA PHE A 120 7.91 -7.11 5.38
C PHE A 120 9.15 -7.85 5.88
N HIS A 121 9.86 -7.27 6.83
CA HIS A 121 11.09 -7.82 7.39
C HIS A 121 10.79 -8.43 8.77
N GLY A 122 10.93 -9.72 8.84
CA GLY A 122 10.64 -10.50 10.04
C GLY A 122 11.90 -11.03 10.73
N SER A 123 11.69 -11.68 11.87
CA SER A 123 12.78 -12.28 12.68
C SER A 123 13.42 -13.53 12.05
N ALA A 124 12.76 -14.15 11.06
CA ALA A 124 13.22 -15.38 10.42
C ALA A 124 13.25 -15.30 8.88
N GLY A 125 13.01 -14.12 8.30
CA GLY A 125 13.03 -13.93 6.86
C GLY A 125 12.56 -12.56 6.43
N LEU A 126 12.56 -12.37 5.10
CA LEU A 126 12.11 -11.13 4.46
C LEU A 126 11.18 -11.47 3.31
N LEU A 127 10.05 -10.79 3.24
CA LEU A 127 9.07 -10.89 2.17
C LEU A 127 9.05 -9.57 1.39
N ARG A 128 9.29 -9.61 0.08
CA ARG A 128 9.35 -8.44 -0.80
C ARG A 128 8.37 -8.58 -1.95
N LEU A 129 7.59 -7.55 -2.19
CA LEU A 129 6.72 -7.41 -3.36
C LEU A 129 7.32 -6.33 -4.27
N THR A 130 7.65 -6.68 -5.51
CA THR A 130 8.41 -5.80 -6.43
C THR A 130 7.53 -5.01 -7.41
N ALA A 131 6.31 -5.47 -7.65
CA ALA A 131 5.27 -4.74 -8.37
C ALA A 131 3.95 -4.84 -7.59
N PRO A 132 3.90 -4.21 -6.38
CA PRO A 132 2.82 -4.42 -5.44
C PRO A 132 1.49 -3.81 -5.89
N PHE A 133 1.49 -2.67 -6.59
CA PHE A 133 0.29 -1.86 -6.79
C PHE A 133 -0.23 -1.91 -8.22
N ASN A 134 0.64 -1.71 -9.21
CA ASN A 134 0.29 -1.70 -10.62
C ASN A 134 0.88 -2.92 -11.34
N ALA A 135 0.46 -4.11 -10.91
CA ALA A 135 0.82 -5.37 -11.56
C ALA A 135 0.49 -5.34 -13.06
N ASN A 136 1.41 -5.86 -13.87
CA ASN A 136 1.35 -5.89 -15.35
C ASN A 136 1.46 -4.50 -16.04
N ILE A 137 1.53 -3.39 -15.31
CA ILE A 137 1.79 -2.04 -15.83
C ILE A 137 3.21 -1.61 -15.42
N PHE A 138 3.49 -1.56 -14.12
CA PHE A 138 4.81 -1.25 -13.58
C PHE A 138 5.78 -2.41 -13.75
N GLY A 139 5.32 -3.65 -13.55
CA GLY A 139 6.10 -4.87 -13.67
C GLY A 139 5.28 -6.12 -13.41
N GLU A 140 5.94 -7.27 -13.49
CA GLU A 140 5.32 -8.55 -13.15
C GLU A 140 5.07 -8.63 -11.63
N ALA A 141 3.84 -8.97 -11.25
CA ALA A 141 3.51 -9.24 -9.86
C ALA A 141 4.27 -10.47 -9.34
N ARG A 142 5.13 -10.27 -8.36
CA ARG A 142 5.89 -11.36 -7.74
C ARG A 142 6.17 -11.09 -6.27
N ILE A 143 6.25 -12.18 -5.53
CA ILE A 143 6.72 -12.21 -4.14
C ILE A 143 8.09 -12.86 -4.11
N GLU A 144 9.03 -12.21 -3.46
CA GLU A 144 10.36 -12.71 -3.15
C GLU A 144 10.41 -13.02 -1.65
N LEU A 145 10.58 -14.29 -1.30
CA LEU A 145 10.72 -14.74 0.09
C LEU A 145 12.18 -15.17 0.31
N HIS A 146 12.85 -14.44 1.20
CA HIS A 146 14.21 -14.76 1.65
C HIS A 146 14.15 -15.41 3.02
N GLN A 147 14.71 -16.60 3.15
CA GLN A 147 14.78 -17.33 4.41
C GLN A 147 16.21 -17.86 4.65
N PRO A 148 16.70 -17.91 5.91
CA PRO A 148 17.98 -18.54 6.22
C PRO A 148 18.00 -19.99 5.72
N ASN A 149 19.11 -20.39 5.12
CA ASN A 149 19.35 -21.75 4.59
C ASN A 149 18.45 -22.23 3.43
N LEU A 150 17.42 -21.48 3.04
CA LEU A 150 16.53 -21.81 1.92
C LEU A 150 16.74 -20.90 0.71
N GLY A 151 17.54 -19.84 0.88
CA GLY A 151 17.83 -18.88 -0.20
C GLY A 151 16.63 -18.03 -0.58
N LEU A 152 16.51 -17.74 -1.86
CA LEU A 152 15.42 -16.94 -2.44
C LEU A 152 14.38 -17.84 -3.11
N ARG A 153 13.13 -17.75 -2.65
CA ARG A 153 11.96 -18.32 -3.32
C ARG A 153 11.16 -17.19 -3.98
N VAL A 154 10.80 -17.39 -5.25
CA VAL A 154 10.00 -16.42 -6.01
C VAL A 154 8.67 -17.06 -6.41
N GLU A 155 7.57 -16.43 -6.01
CA GLU A 155 6.22 -16.75 -6.51
C GLU A 155 5.77 -15.66 -7.50
N ARG A 156 5.23 -16.05 -8.66
CA ARG A 156 4.86 -15.16 -9.76
C ARG A 156 3.37 -15.24 -10.05
N PHE A 157 2.77 -14.11 -10.44
CA PHE A 157 1.32 -13.99 -10.69
C PHE A 157 1.03 -13.32 -12.06
N PRO A 158 1.51 -13.92 -13.17
CA PRO A 158 1.52 -13.24 -14.47
C PRO A 158 0.13 -13.03 -15.09
N ALA A 159 -0.86 -13.85 -14.72
CA ALA A 159 -2.20 -13.82 -15.31
C ALA A 159 -3.26 -13.14 -14.41
N ALA A 160 -2.84 -12.60 -13.25
CA ALA A 160 -3.79 -12.00 -12.33
C ALA A 160 -4.21 -10.60 -12.77
N ASN A 161 -5.52 -10.38 -12.85
CA ASN A 161 -6.11 -9.05 -13.06
C ASN A 161 -6.95 -8.68 -11.84
N HIS A 162 -6.39 -7.83 -10.99
CA HIS A 162 -7.03 -7.45 -9.72
C HIS A 162 -8.34 -6.64 -9.91
N TYR A 163 -8.47 -5.91 -11.01
CA TYR A 163 -9.71 -5.18 -11.30
C TYR A 163 -10.85 -6.12 -11.66
N VAL A 164 -10.58 -7.15 -12.48
CA VAL A 164 -11.57 -8.20 -12.77
C VAL A 164 -11.95 -8.92 -11.49
N ASN A 165 -10.95 -9.38 -10.71
CA ASN A 165 -11.19 -10.08 -9.45
C ASN A 165 -12.01 -9.22 -8.46
N GLN A 166 -11.74 -7.91 -8.40
CA GLN A 166 -12.48 -6.98 -7.54
C GLN A 166 -13.95 -6.87 -7.95
N VAL A 167 -14.24 -6.70 -9.25
CA VAL A 167 -15.61 -6.62 -9.76
C VAL A 167 -16.36 -7.93 -9.52
N GLU A 168 -15.71 -9.06 -9.75
CA GLU A 168 -16.29 -10.39 -9.48
C GLU A 168 -16.58 -10.60 -8.00
N ALA A 169 -15.66 -10.23 -7.11
CA ALA A 169 -15.84 -10.30 -5.65
C ALA A 169 -17.01 -9.43 -5.19
N PHE A 170 -17.11 -8.20 -5.69
CA PHE A 170 -18.23 -7.31 -5.38
C PHE A 170 -19.56 -7.87 -5.87
N GLY A 171 -19.59 -8.35 -7.12
CA GLY A 171 -20.77 -9.01 -7.69
C GLY A 171 -21.18 -10.27 -6.91
N HIS A 172 -20.21 -11.06 -6.43
CA HIS A 172 -20.48 -12.20 -5.56
C HIS A 172 -21.12 -11.76 -4.23
N SER A 173 -20.57 -10.76 -3.56
CA SER A 173 -21.13 -10.22 -2.31
C SER A 173 -22.58 -9.75 -2.49
N ILE A 174 -22.89 -9.05 -3.59
CA ILE A 174 -24.26 -8.59 -3.87
C ILE A 174 -25.21 -9.78 -4.05
N ARG A 175 -24.83 -10.79 -4.80
CA ARG A 175 -25.70 -11.95 -5.12
C ARG A 175 -25.92 -12.89 -3.94
N THR A 176 -24.93 -13.04 -3.07
CA THR A 176 -24.93 -14.07 -2.02
C THR A 176 -25.09 -13.53 -0.61
N GLY A 177 -24.91 -12.22 -0.42
CA GLY A 177 -24.82 -11.61 0.92
C GLY A 177 -23.49 -11.90 1.64
N ALA A 178 -22.52 -12.55 0.98
CA ALA A 178 -21.19 -12.78 1.56
C ALA A 178 -20.46 -11.46 1.84
N ALA A 179 -19.68 -11.43 2.90
CA ALA A 179 -18.89 -10.25 3.25
C ALA A 179 -17.88 -9.92 2.12
N TYR A 180 -17.80 -8.63 1.78
CA TYR A 180 -16.76 -8.14 0.86
C TYR A 180 -15.39 -8.14 1.56
N PRO A 181 -14.30 -8.55 0.88
CA PRO A 181 -12.99 -8.76 1.50
C PRO A 181 -12.35 -7.52 2.15
N TRP A 182 -12.82 -6.32 1.79
CA TRP A 182 -12.38 -5.04 2.32
C TRP A 182 -13.56 -4.23 2.82
N THR A 183 -13.69 -4.12 4.15
CA THR A 183 -14.84 -3.44 4.76
C THR A 183 -14.70 -1.92 4.71
N LEU A 184 -15.80 -1.20 4.88
CA LEU A 184 -15.76 0.26 4.98
C LEU A 184 -14.99 0.73 6.22
N GLU A 185 -14.98 -0.05 7.30
CA GLU A 185 -14.14 0.20 8.48
C GLU A 185 -12.65 0.17 8.13
N GLN A 186 -12.24 -0.83 7.37
CA GLN A 186 -10.85 -0.95 6.90
C GLN A 186 -10.46 0.21 5.98
N ALA A 187 -11.35 0.59 5.06
CA ALA A 187 -11.18 1.76 4.21
C ALA A 187 -11.04 3.05 5.04
N ARG A 188 -11.96 3.24 6.00
CA ARG A 188 -11.94 4.39 6.91
C ARG A 188 -10.63 4.50 7.69
N GLY A 189 -10.14 3.41 8.26
CA GLY A 189 -8.87 3.44 9.01
C GLY A 189 -7.66 3.82 8.14
N THR A 190 -7.66 3.49 6.85
CA THR A 190 -6.62 3.99 5.93
C THR A 190 -6.75 5.50 5.69
N GLN A 191 -7.98 5.99 5.51
CA GLN A 191 -8.24 7.41 5.34
C GLN A 191 -7.89 8.22 6.60
N GLU A 192 -8.22 7.71 7.79
CA GLU A 192 -7.86 8.33 9.08
C GLU A 192 -6.34 8.46 9.24
N ALA A 193 -5.56 7.46 8.82
CA ALA A 193 -4.11 7.55 8.81
C ALA A 193 -3.61 8.63 7.84
N ILE A 194 -4.18 8.73 6.63
CA ILE A 194 -3.85 9.78 5.65
C ILE A 194 -4.16 11.16 6.20
N ASP A 195 -5.36 11.36 6.77
CA ASP A 195 -5.78 12.63 7.34
C ASP A 195 -4.87 13.04 8.52
N THR A 196 -4.48 12.07 9.35
CA THR A 196 -3.51 12.30 10.43
C THR A 196 -2.17 12.75 9.87
N ILE A 197 -1.63 12.05 8.87
CA ILE A 197 -0.35 12.40 8.22
C ILE A 197 -0.40 13.82 7.64
N LEU A 198 -1.50 14.18 6.96
CA LEU A 198 -1.69 15.52 6.41
C LEU A 198 -1.76 16.60 7.50
N ALA A 199 -2.37 16.28 8.65
CA ALA A 199 -2.54 17.23 9.75
C ALA A 199 -1.25 17.49 10.55
N ILE A 200 -0.41 16.46 10.75
CA ILE A 200 0.80 16.55 11.57
C ILE A 200 2.08 16.70 10.76
N GLY A 201 2.02 16.48 9.45
CA GLY A 201 3.19 16.51 8.58
C GLY A 201 3.90 17.86 8.63
N THR A 202 5.20 17.82 8.93
CA THR A 202 6.04 19.03 8.92
C THR A 202 6.56 19.24 7.49
N ASP A 203 6.60 20.52 7.08
CA ASP A 203 7.09 20.88 5.74
C ASP A 203 8.56 20.51 5.58
N LEU A 204 8.88 19.93 4.43
CA LEU A 204 10.24 19.77 3.93
C LEU A 204 10.59 21.05 3.16
N ALA A 205 11.14 22.04 3.88
CA ALA A 205 11.66 23.25 3.28
C ALA A 205 12.73 22.95 2.18
#